data_fb21aa79ef4e2edda117caa59da3b81b
#
_entry.id   fb21aa79ef4e2edda117caa59da3b81b
#
_cell.length_a   1.000
_cell.length_b   1.000
_cell.length_c   1.000
_cell.angle_alpha   90.00
_cell.angle_beta   90.00
_cell.angle_gamma   90.00
#
_symmetry.space_group_name_H-M   'P 1'
#
loop_
_entity.id
_entity.type
_entity.pdbx_description
1 polymer ?
#
loop_
_entity_poly.entity_id
_entity_poly.type
_entity_poly.pdbx_seq_one_letter_code
_entity_poly.pdbx_strand_id
1 'polypeptide(L)'
;MDNDGVDAVAHAAMLVLTRESRGMTQAELAQVMTRLSGTAVSQGYVSKAEAGRLEVTGSRLAAYAEALRYPAALLGADPELHGVGVGLVHHRKRASLGAPALRRIHAELALARMQTRALLTLAGGEHRHRFHRILVDDFNTAADAATELRYEWGLTPGAVPRLVPLIEAAGGLVLVRDLDSRELDAVTQWIEESPPLFLINSHAPADRFRFSLAHELGHVIMHGEPGVTAVQERQADEFASELLLPADTVRLELKQGRLDLARLLDLKHRWGVSMAALLRRAATLGVVTDWQYRNLMVEMSALGYRTQEPSELVREHPRFVPGLVTRLCEERGYRPEQLADAAGLLPDEFAQLYGDNKESTGDSSVEVMR
;
A
#
# COMPACT_ATOMS: atom_id res chain seq x y z
N MET A 1 -23.13 13.60 32.96
CA MET A 1 -23.09 15.06 32.90
C MET A 1 -21.71 15.46 33.35
N ASP A 2 -20.79 15.53 32.47
CA ASP A 2 -19.57 16.31 32.65
C ASP A 2 -19.09 16.64 31.25
N ASN A 3 -19.30 17.92 30.94
CA ASN A 3 -19.04 18.52 29.65
C ASN A 3 -17.61 19.06 29.71
N ASP A 4 -16.62 18.19 29.62
CA ASP A 4 -15.23 18.58 29.32
C ASP A 4 -15.07 18.83 27.83
N GLY A 5 -15.87 19.76 27.33
CA GLY A 5 -15.61 20.44 26.07
C GLY A 5 -14.43 21.40 26.24
N VAL A 6 -13.22 20.85 26.35
CA VAL A 6 -12.05 21.61 25.89
C VAL A 6 -12.35 21.96 24.46
N ASP A 7 -12.39 23.28 24.14
CA ASP A 7 -12.60 23.78 22.79
C ASP A 7 -11.48 23.20 21.90
N ALA A 8 -11.73 22.04 21.30
CA ALA A 8 -10.78 21.38 20.42
C ALA A 8 -10.47 22.36 19.27
N VAL A 9 -9.20 22.65 19.09
CA VAL A 9 -8.70 23.52 18.04
C VAL A 9 -8.16 22.61 16.92
N ALA A 10 -8.56 22.87 15.69
CA ALA A 10 -8.02 22.12 14.57
C ALA A 10 -6.56 22.43 14.32
N HIS A 11 -5.77 21.41 14.03
CA HIS A 11 -4.40 21.56 13.57
C HIS A 11 -4.37 21.83 12.05
N ALA A 12 -3.74 22.92 11.63
CA ALA A 12 -3.76 23.36 10.22
C ALA A 12 -3.27 22.27 9.25
N ALA A 13 -2.19 21.56 9.60
CA ALA A 13 -1.68 20.47 8.76
C ALA A 13 -2.65 19.27 8.68
N MET A 14 -3.44 18.99 9.74
CA MET A 14 -4.48 17.95 9.69
C MET A 14 -5.65 18.36 8.82
N LEU A 15 -6.03 19.63 8.78
CA LEU A 15 -7.05 20.12 7.83
C LEU A 15 -6.63 19.90 6.38
N VAL A 16 -5.36 20.18 6.05
CA VAL A 16 -4.80 19.91 4.73
C VAL A 16 -4.81 18.40 4.44
N LEU A 17 -4.25 17.60 5.36
CA LEU A 17 -4.08 16.17 5.21
C LEU A 17 -5.43 15.46 4.97
N THR A 18 -6.42 15.77 5.81
CA THR A 18 -7.76 15.18 5.71
C THR A 18 -8.52 15.65 4.49
N ARG A 19 -8.37 16.90 4.05
CA ARG A 19 -8.96 17.36 2.78
C ARG A 19 -8.30 16.68 1.57
N GLU A 20 -6.98 16.57 1.56
CA GLU A 20 -6.25 15.95 0.45
C GLU A 20 -6.54 14.46 0.35
N SER A 21 -6.71 13.75 1.47
CA SER A 21 -7.12 12.34 1.46
C SER A 21 -8.50 12.13 0.81
N ARG A 22 -9.39 13.12 0.91
CA ARG A 22 -10.69 13.10 0.22
C ARG A 22 -10.61 13.57 -1.24
N GLY A 23 -9.43 13.93 -1.73
CA GLY A 23 -9.23 14.44 -3.08
C GLY A 23 -9.90 15.79 -3.34
N MET A 24 -10.29 16.51 -2.30
CA MET A 24 -11.02 17.78 -2.42
C MET A 24 -10.10 18.97 -2.62
N THR A 25 -10.51 19.90 -3.47
CA THR A 25 -9.96 21.25 -3.49
C THR A 25 -10.51 22.08 -2.33
N GLN A 26 -9.83 23.16 -1.97
CA GLN A 26 -10.31 24.10 -0.94
C GLN A 26 -11.69 24.71 -1.30
N ALA A 27 -11.94 24.92 -2.59
CA ALA A 27 -13.23 25.45 -3.06
C ALA A 27 -14.37 24.43 -2.91
N GLU A 28 -14.14 23.17 -3.26
CA GLU A 28 -15.10 22.09 -3.06
C GLU A 28 -15.43 21.86 -1.59
N LEU A 29 -14.39 21.83 -0.73
CA LEU A 29 -14.61 21.73 0.72
C LEU A 29 -15.46 22.91 1.24
N ALA A 30 -15.16 24.14 0.84
CA ALA A 30 -15.94 25.31 1.24
C ALA A 30 -17.41 25.20 0.80
N GLN A 31 -17.68 24.67 -0.40
CA GLN A 31 -19.05 24.43 -0.89
C GLN A 31 -19.77 23.35 -0.07
N VAL A 32 -19.07 22.24 0.27
CA VAL A 32 -19.64 21.17 1.10
C VAL A 32 -19.98 21.70 2.48
N MET A 33 -19.03 22.40 3.13
CA MET A 33 -19.26 23.02 4.45
C MET A 33 -20.42 24.00 4.43
N THR A 34 -20.56 24.83 3.38
CA THR A 34 -21.70 25.75 3.21
C THR A 34 -23.03 25.01 3.16
N ARG A 35 -23.10 23.91 2.40
CA ARG A 35 -24.32 23.11 2.27
C ARG A 35 -24.74 22.47 3.59
N LEU A 36 -23.77 21.91 4.34
CA LEU A 36 -24.03 21.19 5.59
C LEU A 36 -24.37 22.14 6.74
N SER A 37 -23.62 23.23 6.90
CA SER A 37 -23.82 24.18 8.01
C SER A 37 -24.89 25.23 7.75
N GLY A 38 -25.37 25.40 6.52
CA GLY A 38 -26.27 26.50 6.13
C GLY A 38 -25.65 27.92 6.22
N THR A 39 -24.36 28.00 6.58
CA THR A 39 -23.63 29.27 6.74
C THR A 39 -22.54 29.36 5.66
N ALA A 40 -22.50 30.48 4.94
CA ALA A 40 -21.55 30.68 3.86
C ALA A 40 -20.08 30.51 4.35
N VAL A 41 -19.36 29.63 3.67
CA VAL A 41 -17.93 29.38 3.84
C VAL A 41 -17.25 29.70 2.52
N SER A 42 -16.25 30.57 2.51
CA SER A 42 -15.49 30.89 1.31
C SER A 42 -14.23 30.01 1.18
N GLN A 43 -13.75 29.83 -0.05
CA GLN A 43 -12.44 29.20 -0.28
C GLN A 43 -11.31 29.94 0.47
N GLY A 44 -11.39 31.29 0.55
CA GLY A 44 -10.42 32.08 1.31
C GLY A 44 -10.43 31.81 2.82
N TYR A 45 -11.59 31.41 3.40
CA TYR A 45 -11.66 30.94 4.78
C TYR A 45 -10.85 29.63 4.95
N VAL A 46 -11.13 28.62 4.10
CA VAL A 46 -10.44 27.33 4.10
C VAL A 46 -8.92 27.53 3.92
N SER A 47 -8.53 28.36 2.96
CA SER A 47 -7.12 28.67 2.70
C SER A 47 -6.40 29.31 3.92
N LYS A 48 -7.07 30.21 4.66
CA LYS A 48 -6.47 30.80 5.87
C LYS A 48 -6.39 29.81 7.02
N ALA A 49 -7.40 28.96 7.18
CA ALA A 49 -7.42 27.90 8.19
C ALA A 49 -6.28 26.88 7.95
N GLU A 50 -6.15 26.40 6.74
CA GLU A 50 -5.08 25.46 6.35
C GLU A 50 -3.66 26.08 6.40
N ALA A 51 -3.56 27.40 6.27
CA ALA A 51 -2.29 28.12 6.44
C ALA A 51 -1.98 28.45 7.91
N GLY A 52 -2.80 28.01 8.88
CA GLY A 52 -2.64 28.33 10.30
C GLY A 52 -2.86 29.82 10.65
N ARG A 53 -3.46 30.59 9.72
CA ARG A 53 -3.74 32.04 9.92
C ARG A 53 -5.10 32.29 10.56
N LEU A 54 -5.87 31.24 10.76
CA LEU A 54 -7.21 31.30 11.34
C LEU A 54 -7.41 30.05 12.20
N GLU A 55 -7.74 30.27 13.45
CA GLU A 55 -8.09 29.21 14.38
C GLU A 55 -9.48 28.65 14.05
N VAL A 56 -9.61 27.32 14.04
CA VAL A 56 -10.84 26.62 13.73
C VAL A 56 -11.30 25.85 14.95
N THR A 57 -12.40 26.27 15.56
CA THR A 57 -12.98 25.74 16.79
C THR A 57 -14.52 25.63 16.67
N GLY A 58 -15.16 25.03 17.64
CA GLY A 58 -16.60 25.01 17.82
C GLY A 58 -17.39 24.57 16.58
N SER A 59 -18.41 25.33 16.16
CA SER A 59 -19.28 24.99 15.02
C SER A 59 -18.52 24.91 13.69
N ARG A 60 -17.42 25.64 13.54
CA ARG A 60 -16.59 25.57 12.33
C ARG A 60 -15.78 24.27 12.27
N LEU A 61 -15.27 23.83 13.39
CA LEU A 61 -14.60 22.53 13.50
C LEU A 61 -15.60 21.37 13.22
N ALA A 62 -16.80 21.47 13.78
CA ALA A 62 -17.86 20.50 13.50
C ALA A 62 -18.21 20.45 12.00
N ALA A 63 -18.31 21.60 11.33
CA ALA A 63 -18.57 21.65 9.89
C ALA A 63 -17.42 21.04 9.05
N TYR A 64 -16.16 21.21 9.45
CA TYR A 64 -15.03 20.54 8.84
C TYR A 64 -15.10 19.01 9.05
N ALA A 65 -15.36 18.56 10.28
CA ALA A 65 -15.45 17.14 10.64
C ALA A 65 -16.55 16.44 9.82
N GLU A 66 -17.72 17.05 9.72
CA GLU A 66 -18.84 16.54 8.93
C GLU A 66 -18.52 16.53 7.42
N ALA A 67 -17.98 17.63 6.89
CA ALA A 67 -17.67 17.75 5.47
C ALA A 67 -16.58 16.78 5.01
N LEU A 68 -15.60 16.50 5.85
CA LEU A 68 -14.47 15.60 5.58
C LEU A 68 -14.73 14.17 6.03
N ARG A 69 -15.85 13.92 6.78
CA ARG A 69 -16.16 12.61 7.37
C ARG A 69 -15.02 12.06 8.24
N TYR A 70 -14.47 12.92 9.10
CA TYR A 70 -13.52 12.54 10.13
C TYR A 70 -13.97 13.06 11.49
N PRO A 71 -13.64 12.35 12.59
CA PRO A 71 -13.89 12.87 13.94
C PRO A 71 -13.19 14.21 14.17
N ALA A 72 -13.82 15.14 14.89
CA ALA A 72 -13.20 16.42 15.24
C ALA A 72 -11.90 16.23 16.01
N ALA A 73 -11.78 15.18 16.83
CA ALA A 73 -10.58 14.85 17.56
C ALA A 73 -9.37 14.61 16.64
N LEU A 74 -9.56 13.93 15.50
CA LEU A 74 -8.50 13.75 14.51
C LEU A 74 -8.05 15.10 13.92
N LEU A 75 -8.98 15.99 13.64
CA LEU A 75 -8.63 17.32 13.07
C LEU A 75 -7.80 18.18 14.03
N GLY A 76 -7.90 17.93 15.33
CA GLY A 76 -7.08 18.57 16.35
C GLY A 76 -5.75 17.88 16.65
N ALA A 77 -5.51 16.70 16.08
CA ALA A 77 -4.27 15.96 16.31
C ALA A 77 -3.09 16.63 15.61
N ASP A 78 -1.90 16.56 16.24
CA ASP A 78 -0.66 16.97 15.60
C ASP A 78 -0.10 15.83 14.73
N PRO A 79 -0.03 15.99 13.42
CA PRO A 79 0.45 14.93 12.55
C PRO A 79 1.93 14.60 12.79
N GLU A 80 2.77 15.53 13.24
CA GLU A 80 4.19 15.27 13.50
C GLU A 80 4.37 14.37 14.72
N LEU A 81 3.58 14.56 15.77
CA LEU A 81 3.56 13.68 16.95
C LEU A 81 3.10 12.25 16.60
N HIS A 82 2.33 12.10 15.55
CA HIS A 82 1.84 10.81 15.08
C HIS A 82 2.74 10.17 13.99
N GLY A 83 3.94 10.71 13.76
CA GLY A 83 4.91 10.14 12.81
C GLY A 83 4.56 10.37 11.34
N VAL A 84 3.75 11.38 11.05
CA VAL A 84 3.50 11.88 9.68
C VAL A 84 4.62 12.86 9.29
N GLY A 85 5.84 12.50 9.62
CA GLY A 85 7.04 13.24 9.21
C GLY A 85 7.51 12.78 7.81
N VAL A 86 8.66 13.32 7.39
CA VAL A 86 9.34 13.05 6.11
C VAL A 86 9.81 11.59 6.05
N GLY A 87 8.85 10.64 6.05
CA GLY A 87 9.15 9.24 5.78
C GLY A 87 9.49 9.06 4.30
N LEU A 88 10.37 8.11 4.03
CA LEU A 88 10.68 7.70 2.66
C LEU A 88 9.41 7.15 2.01
N VAL A 89 8.84 7.90 1.07
CA VAL A 89 7.72 7.44 0.26
C VAL A 89 8.26 7.02 -1.09
N HIS A 90 8.17 5.74 -1.35
CA HIS A 90 8.48 5.19 -2.66
C HIS A 90 7.16 4.93 -3.40
N HIS A 91 7.09 5.37 -4.62
CA HIS A 91 6.00 5.06 -5.52
C HIS A 91 6.52 5.01 -6.95
N ARG A 92 6.12 4.05 -7.70
CA ARG A 92 6.37 4.00 -9.14
C ARG A 92 5.62 5.16 -9.79
N LYS A 93 6.30 6.29 -9.96
CA LYS A 93 5.76 7.45 -10.64
C LYS A 93 5.54 7.10 -12.11
N ARG A 94 4.34 6.69 -12.48
CA ARG A 94 3.96 6.84 -13.86
C ARG A 94 3.93 8.33 -14.17
N ALA A 95 4.58 8.73 -15.25
CA ALA A 95 4.69 10.13 -15.70
C ALA A 95 3.34 10.84 -15.89
N SER A 96 2.24 10.09 -15.80
CA SER A 96 0.85 10.49 -15.96
C SER A 96 0.14 10.91 -14.67
N LEU A 97 0.66 10.55 -13.47
CA LEU A 97 0.01 10.96 -12.21
C LEU A 97 0.13 12.46 -11.98
N GLY A 98 -1.00 13.14 -11.98
CA GLY A 98 -1.09 14.56 -11.68
C GLY A 98 -0.77 14.87 -10.20
N ALA A 99 -0.30 16.09 -9.93
CA ALA A 99 0.01 16.53 -8.57
C ALA A 99 -1.15 16.37 -7.55
N PRO A 100 -2.44 16.55 -7.92
CA PRO A 100 -3.55 16.30 -7.00
C PRO A 100 -3.65 14.83 -6.57
N ALA A 101 -3.53 13.88 -7.51
CA ALA A 101 -3.58 12.46 -7.21
C ALA A 101 -2.42 12.03 -6.27
N LEU A 102 -1.21 12.56 -6.51
CA LEU A 102 -0.06 12.30 -5.63
C LEU A 102 -0.29 12.83 -4.20
N ARG A 103 -0.84 14.05 -4.06
CA ARG A 103 -1.16 14.59 -2.72
C ARG A 103 -2.17 13.72 -1.99
N ARG A 104 -3.23 13.26 -2.69
CA ARG A 104 -4.22 12.35 -2.11
C ARG A 104 -3.56 11.05 -1.63
N ILE A 105 -2.74 10.41 -2.46
CA ILE A 105 -2.05 9.17 -2.12
C ILE A 105 -1.13 9.36 -0.91
N HIS A 106 -0.37 10.46 -0.84
CA HIS A 106 0.47 10.76 0.31
C HIS A 106 -0.35 11.01 1.57
N ALA A 107 -1.49 11.69 1.46
CA ALA A 107 -2.38 11.91 2.59
C ALA A 107 -3.01 10.60 3.09
N GLU A 108 -3.46 9.73 2.19
CA GLU A 108 -3.96 8.39 2.53
C GLU A 108 -2.90 7.54 3.24
N LEU A 109 -1.66 7.56 2.74
CA LEU A 109 -0.54 6.84 3.33
C LEU A 109 -0.22 7.36 4.75
N ALA A 110 -0.20 8.69 4.93
CA ALA A 110 0.03 9.33 6.21
C ALA A 110 -1.06 8.97 7.24
N LEU A 111 -2.33 9.05 6.85
CA LEU A 111 -3.46 8.67 7.70
C LEU A 111 -3.44 7.18 8.02
N ALA A 112 -3.17 6.32 7.05
CA ALA A 112 -3.03 4.87 7.30
C ALA A 112 -1.91 4.56 8.30
N ARG A 113 -0.80 5.30 8.25
CA ARG A 113 0.28 5.23 9.25
C ARG A 113 -0.20 5.61 10.64
N MET A 114 -0.91 6.74 10.79
CA MET A 114 -1.47 7.17 12.08
C MET A 114 -2.43 6.13 12.63
N GLN A 115 -3.34 5.64 11.82
CA GLN A 115 -4.34 4.63 12.18
C GLN A 115 -3.70 3.33 12.67
N THR A 116 -2.78 2.79 11.90
CA THR A 116 -2.09 1.53 12.26
C THR A 116 -1.22 1.68 13.50
N ARG A 117 -0.54 2.82 13.67
CA ARG A 117 0.22 3.13 14.87
C ARG A 117 -0.67 3.18 16.11
N ALA A 118 -1.83 3.82 16.04
CA ALA A 118 -2.78 3.88 17.14
C ALA A 118 -3.24 2.48 17.55
N LEU A 119 -3.62 1.62 16.57
CA LEU A 119 -4.03 0.24 16.83
C LEU A 119 -2.91 -0.59 17.46
N LEU A 120 -1.67 -0.45 16.97
CA LEU A 120 -0.50 -1.13 17.54
C LEU A 120 -0.21 -0.68 18.97
N THR A 121 -0.37 0.61 19.26
CA THR A 121 -0.21 1.16 20.62
C THR A 121 -1.21 0.57 21.58
N LEU A 122 -2.47 0.41 21.18
CA LEU A 122 -3.51 -0.23 22.00
C LEU A 122 -3.22 -1.72 22.27
N ALA A 123 -2.52 -2.38 21.37
CA ALA A 123 -2.09 -3.76 21.56
C ALA A 123 -1.01 -3.91 22.64
N GLY A 124 -0.35 -2.83 23.04
CA GLY A 124 0.55 -2.80 24.21
C GLY A 124 1.88 -3.51 24.03
N GLY A 125 2.36 -3.68 22.81
CA GLY A 125 3.64 -4.30 22.52
C GLY A 125 4.48 -3.51 21.52
N GLU A 126 5.79 -3.62 21.61
CA GLU A 126 6.65 -3.19 20.51
C GLU A 126 6.39 -4.11 19.31
N HIS A 127 5.88 -3.55 18.22
CA HIS A 127 5.78 -4.28 16.98
C HIS A 127 7.16 -4.35 16.33
N ARG A 128 7.84 -5.47 16.55
CA ARG A 128 9.19 -5.69 16.00
C ARG A 128 9.10 -6.09 14.55
N HIS A 129 10.03 -5.57 13.74
CA HIS A 129 10.21 -5.98 12.35
C HIS A 129 11.63 -6.46 12.10
N ARG A 130 11.80 -7.28 11.04
CA ARG A 130 13.08 -7.82 10.59
C ARG A 130 13.59 -7.14 9.32
N PHE A 131 13.00 -6.02 8.94
CA PHE A 131 13.45 -5.25 7.79
C PHE A 131 14.74 -4.51 8.13
N HIS A 132 15.69 -4.57 7.23
CA HIS A 132 16.95 -3.84 7.27
C HIS A 132 17.32 -3.44 5.84
N ARG A 133 18.29 -2.55 5.71
CA ARG A 133 18.80 -2.12 4.41
C ARG A 133 19.88 -3.05 3.94
N ILE A 134 19.79 -3.46 2.67
CA ILE A 134 20.85 -4.15 1.93
C ILE A 134 21.46 -3.12 0.97
N LEU A 135 22.75 -2.87 1.14
CA LEU A 135 23.45 -1.91 0.28
C LEU A 135 23.62 -2.50 -1.13
N VAL A 136 23.23 -1.73 -2.13
CA VAL A 136 23.40 -2.06 -3.54
C VAL A 136 24.44 -1.14 -4.14
N ASP A 137 25.48 -1.71 -4.75
CA ASP A 137 26.59 -1.02 -5.39
C ASP A 137 27.08 -1.80 -6.64
N ASP A 138 28.28 -1.51 -7.12
CA ASP A 138 28.87 -2.19 -8.27
C ASP A 138 29.22 -3.68 -8.01
N PHE A 139 29.29 -4.12 -6.76
CA PHE A 139 29.65 -5.47 -6.33
C PHE A 139 28.46 -6.28 -5.80
N ASN A 140 27.43 -5.60 -5.30
CA ASN A 140 26.21 -6.20 -4.78
C ASN A 140 25.01 -5.63 -5.55
N THR A 141 24.48 -6.40 -6.48
CA THR A 141 23.37 -5.98 -7.35
C THR A 141 22.01 -6.07 -6.66
N ALA A 142 20.98 -5.51 -7.27
CA ALA A 142 19.61 -5.67 -6.78
C ALA A 142 19.13 -7.14 -6.81
N ALA A 143 19.66 -7.94 -7.75
CA ALA A 143 19.40 -9.38 -7.80
C ALA A 143 20.07 -10.11 -6.64
N ASP A 144 21.30 -9.72 -6.25
CA ASP A 144 21.99 -10.27 -5.08
C ASP A 144 21.23 -9.94 -3.80
N ALA A 145 20.76 -8.70 -3.63
CA ALA A 145 19.92 -8.29 -2.51
C ALA A 145 18.62 -9.09 -2.41
N ALA A 146 17.98 -9.40 -3.54
CA ALA A 146 16.80 -10.26 -3.56
C ALA A 146 17.12 -11.71 -3.16
N THR A 147 18.27 -12.21 -3.58
CA THR A 147 18.75 -13.56 -3.23
C THR A 147 19.08 -13.65 -1.74
N GLU A 148 19.76 -12.64 -1.18
CA GLU A 148 20.03 -12.52 0.25
C GLU A 148 18.74 -12.51 1.06
N LEU A 149 17.75 -11.68 0.67
CA LEU A 149 16.45 -11.65 1.35
C LEU A 149 15.71 -12.99 1.26
N ARG A 150 15.77 -13.69 0.10
CA ARG A 150 15.21 -15.03 -0.02
C ARG A 150 15.82 -16.01 0.97
N TYR A 151 17.12 -15.95 1.14
CA TYR A 151 17.85 -16.80 2.11
C TYR A 151 17.44 -16.47 3.55
N GLU A 152 17.41 -15.19 3.92
CA GLU A 152 17.03 -14.75 5.27
C GLU A 152 15.57 -15.08 5.63
N TRP A 153 14.68 -15.02 4.67
CA TRP A 153 13.28 -15.37 4.86
C TRP A 153 13.02 -16.89 4.74
N GLY A 154 14.07 -17.69 4.55
CA GLY A 154 13.96 -19.16 4.44
C GLY A 154 13.15 -19.61 3.22
N LEU A 155 13.18 -18.83 2.13
CA LEU A 155 12.48 -19.21 0.90
C LEU A 155 13.24 -20.31 0.17
N THR A 156 12.54 -21.40 -0.13
CA THR A 156 13.08 -22.47 -0.94
C THR A 156 13.34 -22.03 -2.39
N PRO A 157 14.21 -22.70 -3.15
CA PRO A 157 14.27 -22.54 -4.59
C PRO A 157 12.89 -22.74 -5.24
N GLY A 158 12.51 -21.84 -6.12
CA GLY A 158 11.20 -21.90 -6.79
C GLY A 158 10.30 -20.70 -6.52
N ALA A 159 9.02 -20.86 -6.80
CA ALA A 159 8.03 -19.79 -6.65
C ALA A 159 7.85 -19.39 -5.17
N VAL A 160 7.68 -18.09 -4.95
CA VAL A 160 7.26 -17.58 -3.63
C VAL A 160 5.81 -18.00 -3.38
N PRO A 161 5.49 -18.72 -2.32
CA PRO A 161 4.12 -19.23 -2.12
C PRO A 161 3.09 -18.08 -2.00
N ARG A 162 3.32 -17.18 -1.05
CA ARG A 162 2.45 -16.02 -0.78
C ARG A 162 3.33 -14.88 -0.26
N LEU A 163 3.30 -13.73 -0.93
CA LEU A 163 4.18 -12.60 -0.60
C LEU A 163 3.66 -11.78 0.57
N VAL A 164 2.34 -11.52 0.63
CA VAL A 164 1.74 -10.72 1.72
C VAL A 164 2.00 -11.34 3.09
N PRO A 165 1.72 -12.63 3.36
CA PRO A 165 2.04 -13.24 4.63
C PRO A 165 3.53 -13.22 5.00
N LEU A 166 4.44 -13.27 4.02
CA LEU A 166 5.88 -13.18 4.27
C LEU A 166 6.27 -11.76 4.75
N ILE A 167 5.74 -10.73 4.11
CA ILE A 167 5.95 -9.35 4.52
C ILE A 167 5.39 -9.12 5.93
N GLU A 168 4.18 -9.59 6.21
CA GLU A 168 3.54 -9.49 7.52
C GLU A 168 4.32 -10.28 8.59
N ALA A 169 4.79 -11.47 8.29
CA ALA A 169 5.64 -12.27 9.19
C ALA A 169 7.01 -11.63 9.46
N ALA A 170 7.52 -10.84 8.53
CA ALA A 170 8.71 -10.00 8.74
C ALA A 170 8.41 -8.74 9.56
N GLY A 171 7.14 -8.46 9.89
CA GLY A 171 6.69 -7.31 10.66
C GLY A 171 6.29 -6.09 9.81
N GLY A 172 6.13 -6.25 8.50
CA GLY A 172 5.59 -5.20 7.64
C GLY A 172 4.07 -5.06 7.78
N LEU A 173 3.56 -3.87 7.56
CA LEU A 173 2.13 -3.58 7.55
C LEU A 173 1.65 -3.51 6.09
N VAL A 174 0.73 -4.39 5.72
CA VAL A 174 0.14 -4.40 4.38
C VAL A 174 -1.32 -4.00 4.48
N LEU A 175 -1.74 -2.99 3.74
CA LEU A 175 -3.12 -2.51 3.69
C LEU A 175 -3.59 -2.41 2.25
N VAL A 176 -4.87 -2.71 2.02
CA VAL A 176 -5.53 -2.48 0.72
C VAL A 176 -6.40 -1.26 0.84
N ARG A 177 -6.28 -0.31 -0.10
CA ARG A 177 -7.05 0.93 -0.16
C ARG A 177 -7.44 1.25 -1.60
N ASP A 178 -8.53 1.95 -1.76
CA ASP A 178 -8.85 2.59 -3.02
C ASP A 178 -8.04 3.89 -3.15
N LEU A 179 -7.03 3.87 -4.02
CA LEU A 179 -6.18 5.03 -4.27
C LEU A 179 -6.73 5.95 -5.38
N ASP A 180 -7.96 5.69 -5.85
CA ASP A 180 -8.64 6.43 -6.92
C ASP A 180 -7.74 6.67 -8.16
N SER A 181 -6.91 5.69 -8.45
CA SER A 181 -5.98 5.72 -9.58
C SER A 181 -5.83 4.32 -10.15
N ARG A 182 -5.87 4.20 -11.46
CA ARG A 182 -5.52 2.95 -12.17
C ARG A 182 -4.05 2.89 -12.58
N GLU A 183 -3.30 3.94 -12.26
CA GLU A 183 -1.92 4.10 -12.70
C GLU A 183 -0.91 3.72 -11.62
N LEU A 184 -1.35 3.62 -10.37
CA LEU A 184 -0.54 3.21 -9.24
C LEU A 184 -1.10 1.93 -8.64
N ASP A 185 -0.31 0.86 -8.63
CA ASP A 185 -0.71 -0.42 -8.06
C ASP A 185 -0.36 -0.52 -6.56
N ALA A 186 0.72 0.10 -6.11
CA ALA A 186 1.15 0.13 -4.72
C ALA A 186 2.01 1.35 -4.41
N VAL A 187 2.13 1.67 -3.12
CA VAL A 187 3.03 2.70 -2.58
C VAL A 187 3.50 2.26 -1.21
N THR A 188 4.75 2.61 -0.86
CA THR A 188 5.34 2.21 0.41
C THR A 188 5.93 3.39 1.14
N GLN A 189 5.83 3.36 2.46
CA GLN A 189 6.54 4.28 3.34
C GLN A 189 7.29 3.48 4.41
N TRP A 190 8.56 3.80 4.56
CA TRP A 190 9.34 3.32 5.68
C TRP A 190 10.00 4.47 6.44
N ILE A 191 9.68 4.57 7.72
CA ILE A 191 10.31 5.45 8.70
C ILE A 191 11.16 4.54 9.58
N GLU A 192 12.45 4.85 9.74
CA GLU A 192 13.35 4.10 10.62
C GLU A 192 12.71 3.85 11.99
N GLU A 193 12.97 2.66 12.57
CA GLU A 193 12.40 2.19 13.84
C GLU A 193 10.89 1.85 13.80
N SER A 194 10.19 2.17 12.71
CA SER A 194 8.79 1.79 12.52
C SER A 194 8.65 0.69 11.48
N PRO A 195 7.63 -0.16 11.56
CA PRO A 195 7.37 -1.15 10.51
C PRO A 195 7.13 -0.48 9.16
N PRO A 196 7.68 -1.04 8.05
CA PRO A 196 7.33 -0.58 6.72
C PRO A 196 5.83 -0.70 6.48
N LEU A 197 5.22 0.32 5.88
CA LEU A 197 3.80 0.33 5.51
C LEU A 197 3.68 0.22 3.99
N PHE A 198 3.02 -0.82 3.53
CA PHE A 198 2.70 -1.08 2.13
C PHE A 198 1.21 -0.80 1.90
N LEU A 199 0.91 0.19 1.09
CA LEU A 199 -0.44 0.54 0.72
C LEU A 199 -0.70 0.07 -0.71
N ILE A 200 -1.64 -0.85 -0.88
CA ILE A 200 -1.92 -1.50 -2.15
C ILE A 200 -3.26 -1.03 -2.69
N ASN A 201 -3.29 -0.68 -3.96
CA ASN A 201 -4.50 -0.24 -4.62
C ASN A 201 -5.48 -1.40 -4.79
N SER A 202 -6.72 -1.22 -4.35
CA SER A 202 -7.79 -2.21 -4.52
C SER A 202 -8.08 -2.52 -5.99
N HIS A 203 -7.80 -1.59 -6.89
CA HIS A 203 -7.98 -1.75 -8.35
C HIS A 203 -6.82 -2.43 -9.07
N ALA A 204 -5.71 -2.73 -8.37
CA ALA A 204 -4.58 -3.42 -8.99
C ALA A 204 -5.00 -4.85 -9.40
N PRO A 205 -4.80 -5.29 -10.65
CA PRO A 205 -5.07 -6.67 -11.05
C PRO A 205 -4.24 -7.67 -10.24
N ALA A 206 -4.82 -8.82 -9.92
CA ALA A 206 -4.19 -9.82 -9.04
C ALA A 206 -2.83 -10.32 -9.57
N ASP A 207 -2.66 -10.41 -10.89
CA ASP A 207 -1.41 -10.83 -11.52
C ASP A 207 -0.31 -9.76 -11.51
N ARG A 208 -0.67 -8.47 -11.46
CA ARG A 208 0.29 -7.37 -11.29
C ARG A 208 0.59 -7.06 -9.82
N PHE A 209 -0.39 -7.28 -8.97
CA PHE A 209 -0.33 -7.02 -7.54
C PHE A 209 0.96 -7.56 -6.89
N ARG A 210 1.30 -8.85 -7.12
CA ARG A 210 2.48 -9.45 -6.50
C ARG A 210 3.79 -8.82 -6.98
N PHE A 211 3.88 -8.55 -8.28
CA PHE A 211 5.08 -7.90 -8.82
C PHE A 211 5.23 -6.47 -8.29
N SER A 212 4.14 -5.71 -8.23
CA SER A 212 4.16 -4.37 -7.68
C SER A 212 4.51 -4.37 -6.19
N LEU A 213 3.98 -5.31 -5.41
CA LEU A 213 4.35 -5.46 -3.99
C LEU A 213 5.82 -5.86 -3.80
N ALA A 214 6.34 -6.76 -4.64
CA ALA A 214 7.77 -7.13 -4.62
C ALA A 214 8.67 -5.95 -5.04
N HIS A 215 8.23 -5.12 -5.97
CA HIS A 215 8.92 -3.91 -6.39
C HIS A 215 9.00 -2.89 -5.23
N GLU A 216 7.87 -2.66 -4.55
CA GLU A 216 7.83 -1.79 -3.36
C GLU A 216 8.71 -2.34 -2.22
N LEU A 217 8.71 -3.67 -2.03
CA LEU A 217 9.63 -4.32 -1.11
C LEU A 217 11.10 -4.07 -1.48
N GLY A 218 11.42 -4.08 -2.76
CA GLY A 218 12.75 -3.73 -3.26
C GLY A 218 13.17 -2.32 -2.86
N HIS A 219 12.28 -1.34 -2.97
CA HIS A 219 12.52 0.01 -2.46
C HIS A 219 12.76 0.04 -0.96
N VAL A 220 11.96 -0.69 -0.18
CA VAL A 220 12.14 -0.81 1.28
C VAL A 220 13.51 -1.40 1.62
N ILE A 221 13.96 -2.43 0.92
CA ILE A 221 15.20 -3.14 1.24
C ILE A 221 16.45 -2.37 0.80
N MET A 222 16.40 -1.68 -0.34
CA MET A 222 17.62 -1.13 -0.95
C MET A 222 17.78 0.38 -0.82
N HIS A 223 16.69 1.15 -0.76
CA HIS A 223 16.76 2.60 -0.97
C HIS A 223 16.48 3.37 0.33
N GLY A 224 17.52 3.98 0.89
CA GLY A 224 17.48 4.75 2.14
C GLY A 224 17.15 6.23 1.96
N GLU A 225 17.08 6.75 0.73
CA GLU A 225 16.89 8.17 0.45
C GLU A 225 15.50 8.46 -0.14
N PRO A 226 14.90 9.63 0.18
CA PRO A 226 13.62 10.01 -0.38
C PRO A 226 13.72 10.33 -1.87
N GLY A 227 12.67 10.02 -2.59
CA GLY A 227 12.59 10.22 -4.04
C GLY A 227 12.97 8.96 -4.81
N VAL A 228 12.56 8.94 -6.09
CA VAL A 228 12.77 7.78 -6.94
C VAL A 228 13.50 8.22 -8.20
N THR A 229 14.71 7.73 -8.36
CA THR A 229 15.50 7.91 -9.58
C THR A 229 15.21 6.79 -10.58
N ALA A 230 15.51 7.02 -11.87
CA ALA A 230 15.40 5.96 -12.88
C ALA A 230 16.33 4.75 -12.60
N VAL A 231 17.39 4.95 -11.82
CA VAL A 231 18.27 3.86 -11.36
C VAL A 231 17.55 3.02 -10.30
N GLN A 232 17.00 3.65 -9.27
CA GLN A 232 16.27 2.97 -8.20
C GLN A 232 15.05 2.21 -8.72
N GLU A 233 14.34 2.75 -9.73
CA GLU A 233 13.24 2.03 -10.37
C GLU A 233 13.72 0.75 -11.06
N ARG A 234 14.85 0.81 -11.79
CA ARG A 234 15.41 -0.39 -12.43
C ARG A 234 15.90 -1.41 -11.41
N GLN A 235 16.51 -0.96 -10.32
CA GLN A 235 16.94 -1.82 -9.20
C GLN A 235 15.73 -2.49 -8.54
N ALA A 236 14.65 -1.77 -8.30
CA ALA A 236 13.43 -2.34 -7.73
C ALA A 236 12.75 -3.36 -8.68
N ASP A 237 12.72 -3.08 -10.00
CA ASP A 237 12.24 -4.04 -11.00
C ASP A 237 13.14 -5.30 -11.07
N GLU A 238 14.46 -5.15 -10.96
CA GLU A 238 15.43 -6.26 -10.93
C GLU A 238 15.27 -7.09 -9.66
N PHE A 239 15.19 -6.44 -8.51
CA PHE A 239 14.92 -7.08 -7.22
C PHE A 239 13.62 -7.89 -7.27
N ALA A 240 12.51 -7.28 -7.71
CA ALA A 240 11.21 -7.95 -7.81
C ALA A 240 11.26 -9.17 -8.74
N SER A 241 11.98 -9.03 -9.86
CA SER A 241 12.16 -10.11 -10.83
C SER A 241 12.94 -11.27 -10.23
N GLU A 242 14.04 -11.02 -9.49
CA GLU A 242 14.84 -12.06 -8.86
C GLU A 242 14.11 -12.67 -7.65
N LEU A 243 13.44 -11.86 -6.84
CA LEU A 243 12.67 -12.33 -5.70
C LEU A 243 11.58 -13.33 -6.12
N LEU A 244 10.80 -12.99 -7.15
CA LEU A 244 9.64 -13.79 -7.58
C LEU A 244 10.01 -14.89 -8.60
N LEU A 245 11.05 -14.67 -9.41
CA LEU A 245 11.47 -15.50 -10.54
C LEU A 245 12.99 -15.70 -10.50
N PRO A 246 13.54 -16.40 -9.48
CA PRO A 246 14.98 -16.56 -9.32
C PRO A 246 15.59 -17.20 -10.56
N ALA A 247 16.69 -16.60 -11.06
CA ALA A 247 17.31 -16.93 -12.34
C ALA A 247 17.65 -18.42 -12.48
N ASP A 248 18.25 -18.98 -11.41
CA ASP A 248 18.73 -20.35 -11.42
C ASP A 248 17.62 -21.40 -11.60
N THR A 249 16.43 -21.10 -11.08
CA THR A 249 15.29 -22.01 -11.10
C THR A 249 14.40 -21.77 -12.32
N VAL A 250 13.98 -20.49 -12.51
CA VAL A 250 13.00 -20.17 -13.55
C VAL A 250 13.58 -20.35 -14.96
N ARG A 251 14.89 -20.14 -15.15
CA ARG A 251 15.56 -20.35 -16.45
C ARG A 251 15.40 -21.78 -16.96
N LEU A 252 15.49 -22.76 -16.06
CA LEU A 252 15.31 -24.18 -16.42
C LEU A 252 13.90 -24.44 -16.93
N GLU A 253 12.89 -23.87 -16.28
CA GLU A 253 11.51 -24.06 -16.69
C GLU A 253 11.15 -23.29 -17.97
N LEU A 254 11.66 -22.08 -18.12
CA LEU A 254 11.46 -21.27 -19.32
C LEU A 254 12.12 -21.91 -20.57
N LYS A 255 13.17 -22.72 -20.42
CA LYS A 255 13.84 -23.45 -21.50
C LYS A 255 13.17 -24.78 -21.86
N GLN A 256 12.22 -25.24 -21.07
CA GLN A 256 11.50 -26.51 -21.36
C GLN A 256 10.50 -26.30 -22.50
N GLY A 257 10.86 -26.79 -23.68
CA GLY A 257 10.04 -26.69 -24.88
C GLY A 257 10.01 -25.29 -25.51
N ARG A 258 8.98 -25.09 -26.36
CA ARG A 258 8.77 -23.77 -26.98
C ARG A 258 8.04 -22.84 -26.00
N LEU A 259 8.56 -21.64 -25.81
CA LEU A 259 7.88 -20.60 -25.05
C LEU A 259 6.84 -19.93 -25.97
N ASP A 260 5.57 -20.20 -25.71
CA ASP A 260 4.41 -19.59 -26.36
C ASP A 260 3.39 -19.14 -25.31
N LEU A 261 2.24 -18.60 -25.74
CA LEU A 261 1.22 -18.09 -24.81
C LEU A 261 0.64 -19.17 -23.90
N ALA A 262 0.47 -20.39 -24.38
CA ALA A 262 -0.04 -21.50 -23.57
C ALA A 262 0.96 -21.85 -22.47
N ARG A 263 2.24 -21.95 -22.80
CA ARG A 263 3.30 -22.19 -21.83
C ARG A 263 3.47 -21.05 -20.83
N LEU A 264 3.35 -19.80 -21.28
CA LEU A 264 3.35 -18.63 -20.37
C LEU A 264 2.17 -18.67 -19.40
N LEU A 265 0.99 -19.12 -19.84
CA LEU A 265 -0.17 -19.27 -18.98
C LEU A 265 0.04 -20.36 -17.91
N ASP A 266 0.59 -21.52 -18.27
CA ASP A 266 0.94 -22.57 -17.31
C ASP A 266 1.94 -22.05 -16.24
N LEU A 267 2.97 -21.35 -16.70
CA LEU A 267 3.98 -20.77 -15.81
C LEU A 267 3.41 -19.66 -14.94
N LYS A 268 2.44 -18.86 -15.43
CA LYS A 268 1.72 -17.86 -14.64
C LYS A 268 1.10 -18.48 -13.38
N HIS A 269 0.40 -19.60 -13.53
CA HIS A 269 -0.21 -20.29 -12.37
C HIS A 269 0.83 -20.85 -11.41
N ARG A 270 1.91 -21.38 -11.95
CA ARG A 270 2.98 -21.99 -11.16
C ARG A 270 3.79 -20.98 -10.37
N TRP A 271 4.13 -19.84 -10.99
CA TRP A 271 4.99 -18.80 -10.40
C TRP A 271 4.19 -17.68 -9.73
N GLY A 272 2.89 -17.60 -9.98
CA GLY A 272 2.01 -16.60 -9.40
C GLY A 272 2.32 -15.18 -9.87
N VAL A 273 2.79 -15.00 -11.11
CA VAL A 273 3.08 -13.69 -11.72
C VAL A 273 2.47 -13.62 -13.11
N SER A 274 2.37 -12.41 -13.68
CA SER A 274 1.78 -12.22 -15.01
C SER A 274 2.59 -12.88 -16.12
N MET A 275 1.92 -13.26 -17.21
CA MET A 275 2.57 -13.75 -18.43
C MET A 275 3.57 -12.72 -18.97
N ALA A 276 3.24 -11.43 -18.88
CA ALA A 276 4.12 -10.33 -19.28
C ALA A 276 5.40 -10.28 -18.44
N ALA A 277 5.32 -10.51 -17.12
CA ALA A 277 6.49 -10.58 -16.24
C ALA A 277 7.38 -11.78 -16.58
N LEU A 278 6.79 -12.95 -16.81
CA LEU A 278 7.51 -14.16 -17.24
C LEU A 278 8.22 -13.95 -18.57
N LEU A 279 7.54 -13.37 -19.56
CA LEU A 279 8.12 -13.11 -20.86
C LEU A 279 9.26 -12.08 -20.78
N ARG A 280 9.13 -11.04 -19.97
CA ARG A 280 10.21 -10.08 -19.70
C ARG A 280 11.40 -10.78 -19.04
N ARG A 281 11.14 -11.63 -18.05
CA ARG A 281 12.20 -12.40 -17.38
C ARG A 281 12.92 -13.33 -18.34
N ALA A 282 12.17 -14.03 -19.24
CA ALA A 282 12.75 -14.86 -20.28
C ALA A 282 13.69 -14.10 -21.21
N ALA A 283 13.32 -12.86 -21.57
CA ALA A 283 14.18 -11.99 -22.39
C ALA A 283 15.44 -11.57 -21.61
N THR A 284 15.30 -11.10 -20.38
CA THR A 284 16.43 -10.71 -19.51
C THR A 284 17.40 -11.86 -19.30
N LEU A 285 16.91 -13.10 -19.16
CA LEU A 285 17.72 -14.29 -18.99
C LEU A 285 18.29 -14.85 -20.33
N GLY A 286 18.01 -14.21 -21.46
CA GLY A 286 18.46 -14.68 -22.78
C GLY A 286 17.84 -16.02 -23.21
N VAL A 287 16.66 -16.36 -22.68
CA VAL A 287 15.92 -17.58 -23.08
C VAL A 287 15.19 -17.37 -24.38
N VAL A 288 14.71 -16.15 -24.62
CA VAL A 288 14.10 -15.72 -25.89
C VAL A 288 14.91 -14.59 -26.51
N THR A 289 14.93 -14.54 -27.85
CA THR A 289 15.55 -13.42 -28.57
C THR A 289 14.65 -12.19 -28.55
N ASP A 290 15.20 -11.02 -28.85
CA ASP A 290 14.42 -9.77 -28.93
C ASP A 290 13.29 -9.86 -29.97
N TRP A 291 13.49 -10.62 -31.04
CA TRP A 291 12.45 -10.86 -32.05
C TRP A 291 11.30 -11.69 -31.47
N GLN A 292 11.62 -12.81 -30.79
CA GLN A 292 10.62 -13.67 -30.13
C GLN A 292 9.85 -12.90 -29.05
N TYR A 293 10.56 -12.13 -28.22
CA TYR A 293 9.96 -11.25 -27.20
C TYR A 293 8.94 -10.30 -27.83
N ARG A 294 9.35 -9.56 -28.87
CA ARG A 294 8.46 -8.61 -29.56
C ARG A 294 7.24 -9.27 -30.17
N ASN A 295 7.41 -10.41 -30.82
CA ASN A 295 6.30 -11.13 -31.43
C ASN A 295 5.27 -11.61 -30.40
N LEU A 296 5.72 -12.21 -29.29
CA LEU A 296 4.81 -12.62 -28.20
C LEU A 296 4.12 -11.41 -27.55
N MET A 297 4.81 -10.30 -27.38
CA MET A 297 4.20 -9.05 -26.87
C MET A 297 3.14 -8.49 -27.83
N VAL A 298 3.34 -8.57 -29.13
CA VAL A 298 2.35 -8.18 -30.15
C VAL A 298 1.14 -9.11 -30.10
N GLU A 299 1.37 -10.42 -30.02
CA GLU A 299 0.31 -11.42 -29.89
C GLU A 299 -0.54 -11.21 -28.62
N MET A 300 0.12 -11.00 -27.47
CA MET A 300 -0.56 -10.64 -26.21
C MET A 300 -1.37 -9.36 -26.35
N SER A 301 -0.85 -8.36 -27.05
CA SER A 301 -1.54 -7.08 -27.29
C SER A 301 -2.79 -7.28 -28.16
N ALA A 302 -2.69 -8.08 -29.22
CA ALA A 302 -3.79 -8.37 -30.14
C ALA A 302 -4.95 -9.12 -29.42
N LEU A 303 -4.62 -9.94 -28.42
CA LEU A 303 -5.58 -10.67 -27.61
C LEU A 303 -6.10 -9.85 -26.40
N GLY A 304 -5.65 -8.60 -26.21
CA GLY A 304 -6.04 -7.77 -25.09
C GLY A 304 -5.35 -8.12 -23.76
N TYR A 305 -4.38 -9.05 -23.75
CA TYR A 305 -3.72 -9.54 -22.53
C TYR A 305 -2.80 -8.52 -21.88
N ARG A 306 -2.54 -7.40 -22.50
CA ARG A 306 -1.85 -6.28 -21.84
C ARG A 306 -2.71 -5.57 -20.79
N THR A 307 -4.02 -5.66 -20.92
CA THR A 307 -4.97 -5.06 -19.98
C THR A 307 -5.51 -6.09 -19.02
N GLN A 308 -5.89 -7.27 -19.53
CA GLN A 308 -6.42 -8.36 -18.75
C GLN A 308 -5.93 -9.69 -19.32
N GLU A 309 -5.06 -10.34 -18.59
CA GLU A 309 -4.57 -11.67 -18.94
C GLU A 309 -5.63 -12.75 -18.67
N PRO A 310 -5.62 -13.87 -19.42
CA PRO A 310 -6.53 -14.97 -19.14
C PRO A 310 -6.21 -15.60 -17.78
N SER A 311 -7.24 -16.18 -17.16
CA SER A 311 -7.14 -16.93 -15.91
C SER A 311 -6.53 -16.09 -14.77
N GLU A 312 -7.37 -15.38 -14.05
CA GLU A 312 -6.94 -14.54 -12.95
C GLU A 312 -6.27 -15.33 -11.83
N LEU A 313 -5.22 -14.76 -11.25
CA LEU A 313 -4.59 -15.29 -10.06
C LEU A 313 -5.44 -14.97 -8.82
N VAL A 314 -5.41 -15.86 -7.84
CA VAL A 314 -6.05 -15.58 -6.55
C VAL A 314 -5.33 -14.42 -5.87
N ARG A 315 -6.08 -13.38 -5.52
CA ARG A 315 -5.55 -12.21 -4.82
C ARG A 315 -5.18 -12.58 -3.39
N GLU A 316 -4.00 -12.16 -2.98
CA GLU A 316 -3.59 -12.27 -1.59
C GLU A 316 -4.23 -11.14 -0.77
N HIS A 317 -4.70 -11.46 0.44
CA HIS A 317 -5.30 -10.50 1.34
C HIS A 317 -4.46 -10.34 2.61
N PRO A 318 -4.20 -9.10 3.07
CA PRO A 318 -3.58 -8.84 4.36
C PRO A 318 -4.42 -9.40 5.50
N ARG A 319 -3.75 -9.98 6.51
CA ARG A 319 -4.41 -10.57 7.68
C ARG A 319 -3.91 -10.01 9.00
N PHE A 320 -2.76 -9.35 9.01
CA PHE A 320 -2.15 -8.88 10.26
C PHE A 320 -3.01 -7.81 10.94
N VAL A 321 -3.36 -6.72 10.24
CA VAL A 321 -4.13 -5.62 10.85
C VAL A 321 -5.59 -6.04 11.16
N PRO A 322 -6.33 -6.73 10.29
CA PRO A 322 -7.64 -7.30 10.66
C PRO A 322 -7.55 -8.23 11.86
N GLY A 323 -6.57 -9.13 11.90
CA GLY A 323 -6.35 -10.02 13.06
C GLY A 323 -5.96 -9.27 14.34
N LEU A 324 -5.25 -8.15 14.23
CA LEU A 324 -4.97 -7.27 15.36
C LEU A 324 -6.26 -6.65 15.91
N VAL A 325 -7.14 -6.15 15.06
CA VAL A 325 -8.46 -5.61 15.45
C VAL A 325 -9.29 -6.68 16.16
N THR A 326 -9.37 -7.88 15.58
CA THR A 326 -10.08 -9.02 16.20
C THR A 326 -9.53 -9.31 17.61
N ARG A 327 -8.21 -9.42 17.78
CA ARG A 327 -7.59 -9.64 19.09
C ARG A 327 -7.84 -8.51 20.08
N LEU A 328 -7.82 -7.25 19.63
CA LEU A 328 -8.16 -6.11 20.49
C LEU A 328 -9.60 -6.20 21.01
N CYS A 329 -10.54 -6.65 20.18
CA CYS A 329 -11.91 -6.85 20.61
C CYS A 329 -12.06 -8.06 21.54
N GLU A 330 -11.55 -9.22 21.16
CA GLU A 330 -11.79 -10.49 21.86
C GLU A 330 -10.94 -10.64 23.13
N GLU A 331 -9.66 -10.26 23.09
CA GLU A 331 -8.73 -10.49 24.20
C GLU A 331 -8.59 -9.28 25.13
N ARG A 332 -8.75 -8.06 24.60
CA ARG A 332 -8.58 -6.81 25.35
C ARG A 332 -9.90 -6.11 25.68
N GLY A 333 -11.03 -6.60 25.12
CA GLY A 333 -12.37 -6.10 25.40
C GLY A 333 -12.68 -4.73 24.80
N TYR A 334 -11.92 -4.27 23.81
CA TYR A 334 -12.25 -3.03 23.09
C TYR A 334 -13.50 -3.21 22.25
N ARG A 335 -14.37 -2.21 22.25
CA ARG A 335 -15.50 -2.15 21.32
C ARG A 335 -15.02 -1.57 19.97
N PRO A 336 -15.61 -1.97 18.83
CA PRO A 336 -15.24 -1.43 17.51
C PRO A 336 -15.26 0.10 17.44
N GLU A 337 -16.21 0.76 18.13
CA GLU A 337 -16.31 2.22 18.19
C GLU A 337 -15.10 2.85 18.89
N GLN A 338 -14.57 2.22 19.93
CA GLN A 338 -13.38 2.70 20.64
C GLN A 338 -12.12 2.57 19.78
N LEU A 339 -12.05 1.50 18.96
CA LEU A 339 -10.95 1.33 17.99
C LEU A 339 -11.07 2.34 16.84
N ALA A 340 -12.27 2.63 16.39
CA ALA A 340 -12.54 3.66 15.40
C ALA A 340 -12.09 5.04 15.90
N ASP A 341 -12.49 5.42 17.13
CA ASP A 341 -12.08 6.67 17.77
C ASP A 341 -10.56 6.77 17.88
N ALA A 342 -9.90 5.70 18.36
CA ALA A 342 -8.44 5.65 18.49
C ALA A 342 -7.73 5.77 17.15
N ALA A 343 -8.30 5.18 16.09
CA ALA A 343 -7.79 5.29 14.72
C ALA A 343 -8.15 6.62 14.03
N GLY A 344 -8.93 7.49 14.69
CA GLY A 344 -9.39 8.75 14.10
C GLY A 344 -10.35 8.57 12.92
N LEU A 345 -11.21 7.55 12.98
CA LEU A 345 -12.18 7.21 11.94
C LEU A 345 -13.61 7.22 12.48
N LEU A 346 -14.57 7.43 11.59
CA LEU A 346 -15.97 7.15 11.91
C LEU A 346 -16.18 5.61 11.97
N PRO A 347 -17.11 5.10 12.80
CA PRO A 347 -17.31 3.66 12.99
C PRO A 347 -17.59 2.88 11.71
N ASP A 348 -18.39 3.47 10.79
CA ASP A 348 -18.71 2.86 9.50
C ASP A 348 -17.49 2.76 8.59
N GLU A 349 -16.67 3.79 8.54
CA GLU A 349 -15.43 3.81 7.76
C GLU A 349 -14.37 2.86 8.36
N PHE A 350 -14.27 2.82 9.69
CA PHE A 350 -13.40 1.88 10.38
C PHE A 350 -13.77 0.41 10.06
N ALA A 351 -15.07 0.10 10.12
CA ALA A 351 -15.57 -1.24 9.79
C ALA A 351 -15.26 -1.62 8.33
N GLN A 352 -15.39 -0.67 7.39
CA GLN A 352 -15.06 -0.88 5.98
C GLN A 352 -13.56 -1.12 5.76
N LEU A 353 -12.70 -0.37 6.47
CA LEU A 353 -11.25 -0.39 6.25
C LEU A 353 -10.52 -1.51 7.00
N TYR A 354 -11.02 -1.89 8.18
CA TYR A 354 -10.35 -2.78 9.13
C TYR A 354 -11.21 -3.92 9.66
N GLY A 355 -12.51 -3.94 9.37
CA GLY A 355 -13.41 -5.03 9.74
C GLY A 355 -13.05 -6.33 8.99
N ASP A 356 -13.36 -7.46 9.62
CA ASP A 356 -13.23 -8.78 8.99
C ASP A 356 -14.20 -8.87 7.80
N ASN A 357 -13.70 -8.76 6.59
CA ASN A 357 -14.45 -9.07 5.37
C ASN A 357 -14.63 -10.60 5.29
N LYS A 358 -15.62 -11.14 5.99
CA LYS A 358 -15.99 -12.57 5.97
C LYS A 358 -16.47 -13.08 4.59
N GLU A 359 -16.61 -12.22 3.60
CA GLU A 359 -17.17 -12.59 2.29
C GLU A 359 -16.15 -13.15 1.28
N SER A 360 -14.86 -13.30 1.62
CA SER A 360 -13.86 -13.89 0.71
C SER A 360 -13.29 -15.24 1.16
N THR A 361 -13.84 -15.90 2.16
CA THR A 361 -13.41 -17.24 2.57
C THR A 361 -14.27 -18.33 1.95
N GLY A 362 -14.18 -18.46 0.61
CA GLY A 362 -14.35 -19.74 -0.05
C GLY A 362 -13.03 -20.51 -0.01
N ASP A 363 -12.51 -20.82 1.17
CA ASP A 363 -11.34 -21.70 1.26
C ASP A 363 -11.63 -22.92 2.14
N SER A 364 -11.59 -24.04 1.46
CA SER A 364 -11.69 -25.37 1.97
C SER A 364 -10.54 -25.64 2.97
N SER A 365 -10.91 -26.10 4.13
CA SER A 365 -10.11 -26.81 5.12
C SER A 365 -8.86 -27.51 4.54
N VAL A 366 -7.70 -27.01 4.88
CA VAL A 366 -6.48 -27.84 4.91
C VAL A 366 -6.32 -28.33 6.34
N GLU A 367 -6.68 -29.61 6.55
CA GLU A 367 -6.35 -30.37 7.75
C GLU A 367 -4.83 -30.31 7.99
N VAL A 368 -4.47 -29.77 9.13
CA VAL A 368 -3.11 -29.91 9.66
C VAL A 368 -2.96 -31.34 10.15
N MET A 369 -2.33 -32.19 9.36
CA MET A 369 -1.79 -33.45 9.88
C MET A 369 -0.60 -33.13 10.80
N ARG A 370 -0.67 -33.72 11.99
CA ARG A 370 0.28 -33.68 13.10
C ARG A 370 1.67 -34.18 12.73
#